data_b435d333c1bbb088cb5b6b93d0f53647
#
_entry.id   b435d333c1bbb088cb5b6b93d0f53647
#
_cell.length_a   1.000
_cell.length_b   1.000
_cell.length_c   1.000
_cell.angle_alpha   90.00
_cell.angle_beta   90.00
_cell.angle_gamma   90.00
#
_symmetry.space_group_name_H-M   'P 1'
#
loop_
_entity.id
_entity.type
_entity.pdbx_description
1 polymer ?
#
loop_
_entity_poly.entity_id
_entity_poly.type
_entity_poly.pdbx_seq_one_letter_code
_entity_poly.pdbx_strand_id
1 'polypeptide(L)'
;MPNLNSRRQFNDRRKFTAELCEKIRKRIASKMDGAEEYFCIDSKPIEVCRLSRGLRCKMKGTDVTNSPAFGYCDTQKIYYFGYKLHAVCGLSGVIHSYDLSPANVHDIHFLKDVKFQFHDCCILGDRAYLSAELQQDLFSSVGIKLEVPYRLN
;
A
#
# COMPACT_ATOMS: atom_id res chain seq x y z
N MET A 1 -14.90 29.92 21.41
CA MET A 1 -14.52 28.68 20.69
C MET A 1 -13.46 29.03 19.67
N PRO A 2 -12.39 28.25 19.47
CA PRO A 2 -11.44 28.53 18.42
C PRO A 2 -12.15 28.47 17.06
N ASN A 3 -11.86 29.44 16.17
CA ASN A 3 -12.42 29.47 14.83
C ASN A 3 -11.94 28.23 14.06
N LEU A 4 -12.81 27.25 13.90
CA LEU A 4 -12.54 26.07 13.10
C LEU A 4 -12.41 26.47 11.62
N ASN A 5 -11.39 25.94 10.96
CA ASN A 5 -11.21 26.13 9.53
C ASN A 5 -12.42 25.64 8.74
N SER A 6 -12.77 26.32 7.66
CA SER A 6 -13.73 25.79 6.70
C SER A 6 -13.21 24.46 6.11
N ARG A 7 -14.12 23.60 5.63
CA ARG A 7 -13.75 22.32 4.98
C ARG A 7 -12.73 22.50 3.85
N ARG A 8 -12.83 23.57 3.07
CA ARG A 8 -11.88 23.91 2.00
C ARG A 8 -10.49 24.20 2.57
N GLN A 9 -10.41 25.13 3.53
CA GLN A 9 -9.15 25.49 4.18
C GLN A 9 -8.47 24.28 4.86
N PHE A 10 -9.26 23.41 5.48
CA PHE A 10 -8.74 22.16 6.05
C PHE A 10 -8.13 21.24 4.98
N ASN A 11 -8.84 21.04 3.85
CA ASN A 11 -8.34 20.21 2.76
C ASN A 11 -7.09 20.78 2.11
N ASP A 12 -7.03 22.10 1.90
CA ASP A 12 -5.86 22.77 1.30
C ASP A 12 -4.64 22.65 2.23
N ARG A 13 -4.83 22.88 3.53
CA ARG A 13 -3.76 22.69 4.53
C ARG A 13 -3.30 21.24 4.60
N ARG A 14 -4.20 20.28 4.58
CA ARG A 14 -3.86 18.85 4.58
C ARG A 14 -2.99 18.47 3.38
N LYS A 15 -3.31 18.97 2.18
CA LYS A 15 -2.49 18.74 0.98
C LYS A 15 -1.09 19.32 1.15
N PHE A 16 -1.00 20.57 1.64
CA PHE A 16 0.27 21.25 1.86
C PHE A 16 1.15 20.54 2.92
N THR A 17 0.54 19.99 3.97
CA THR A 17 1.29 19.32 5.05
C THR A 17 1.55 17.82 4.78
N ALA A 18 0.97 17.22 3.74
CA ALA A 18 1.08 15.79 3.48
C ALA A 18 2.53 15.32 3.35
N GLU A 19 3.34 16.05 2.61
CA GLU A 19 4.77 15.74 2.44
C GLU A 19 5.56 15.83 3.74
N LEU A 20 5.26 16.84 4.56
CA LEU A 20 5.89 16.97 5.88
C LEU A 20 5.48 15.84 6.82
N CYS A 21 4.21 15.46 6.83
CA CYS A 21 3.72 14.32 7.60
C CYS A 21 4.43 13.02 7.21
N GLU A 22 4.63 12.81 5.90
CA GLU A 22 5.33 11.63 5.41
C GLU A 22 6.82 11.62 5.83
N LYS A 23 7.51 12.77 5.77
CA LYS A 23 8.89 12.90 6.26
C LYS A 23 8.99 12.59 7.77
N ILE A 24 8.02 13.08 8.56
CA ILE A 24 7.96 12.82 10.00
C ILE A 24 7.70 11.33 10.25
N ARG A 25 6.74 10.73 9.54
CA ARG A 25 6.42 9.30 9.66
C ARG A 25 7.66 8.43 9.39
N LYS A 26 8.36 8.66 8.27
CA LYS A 26 9.58 7.92 7.91
C LYS A 26 10.66 8.06 8.97
N ARG A 27 10.84 9.26 9.53
CA ARG A 27 11.81 9.50 10.60
C ARG A 27 11.44 8.79 11.91
N ILE A 28 10.17 8.71 12.24
CA ILE A 28 9.67 7.97 13.40
C ILE A 28 9.89 6.47 13.18
N ALA A 29 9.49 5.93 12.04
CA ALA A 29 9.67 4.53 11.70
C ALA A 29 11.14 4.11 11.79
N SER A 30 12.05 4.86 11.19
CA SER A 30 13.49 4.60 11.26
C SER A 30 14.05 4.66 12.67
N LYS A 31 13.50 5.48 13.58
CA LYS A 31 13.93 5.54 14.98
C LYS A 31 13.39 4.41 15.83
N MET A 32 12.20 3.94 15.54
CA MET A 32 11.54 2.88 16.32
C MET A 32 12.03 1.49 15.90
N ASP A 33 12.36 1.32 14.63
CA ASP A 33 12.55 0.02 13.99
C ASP A 33 13.72 0.03 12.98
N GLY A 34 14.73 0.86 13.25
CA GLY A 34 15.84 1.07 12.31
C GLY A 34 16.80 -0.10 12.10
N ALA A 35 16.72 -1.14 12.94
CA ALA A 35 17.50 -2.37 12.86
C ALA A 35 16.62 -3.59 12.49
N GLU A 36 15.37 -3.36 12.04
CA GLU A 36 14.46 -4.45 11.67
C GLU A 36 14.90 -5.09 10.36
N GLU A 37 15.03 -6.41 10.37
CA GLU A 37 15.38 -7.22 9.18
C GLU A 37 14.20 -8.02 8.67
N TYR A 38 13.08 -8.07 9.41
CA TYR A 38 11.89 -8.85 9.09
C TYR A 38 10.67 -7.96 8.96
N PHE A 39 10.03 -8.03 7.82
CA PHE A 39 8.84 -7.24 7.50
C PHE A 39 7.69 -8.12 7.07
N CYS A 40 6.47 -7.62 7.24
CA CYS A 40 5.26 -8.21 6.69
C CYS A 40 4.69 -7.28 5.62
N ILE A 41 4.27 -7.85 4.49
CA ILE A 41 3.57 -7.12 3.42
C ILE A 41 2.14 -7.63 3.30
N ASP A 42 1.19 -6.71 3.25
CA ASP A 42 -0.22 -7.04 3.06
C ASP A 42 -0.95 -5.93 2.31
N SER A 43 -2.13 -6.26 1.80
CA SER A 43 -3.01 -5.29 1.15
C SER A 43 -4.42 -5.30 1.73
N LYS A 44 -5.05 -4.13 1.75
CA LYS A 44 -6.40 -3.95 2.25
C LYS A 44 -7.26 -3.16 1.27
N PRO A 45 -8.50 -3.61 0.96
CA PRO A 45 -9.43 -2.85 0.14
C PRO A 45 -9.85 -1.55 0.82
N ILE A 46 -9.86 -0.45 0.05
CA ILE A 46 -10.39 0.86 0.45
C ILE A 46 -11.52 1.23 -0.49
N GLU A 47 -12.75 1.09 -0.02
CA GLU A 47 -13.93 1.49 -0.77
C GLU A 47 -14.04 3.02 -0.81
N VAL A 48 -14.19 3.58 -2.01
CA VAL A 48 -14.36 5.02 -2.24
C VAL A 48 -15.82 5.42 -2.22
N CYS A 49 -16.68 4.58 -2.77
CA CYS A 49 -18.12 4.77 -2.77
C CYS A 49 -18.84 3.43 -2.99
N ARG A 50 -20.14 3.39 -2.73
CA ARG A 50 -20.97 2.20 -2.99
C ARG A 50 -20.76 1.72 -4.44
N LEU A 51 -20.68 0.42 -4.64
CA LEU A 51 -20.42 -0.24 -5.92
C LEU A 51 -21.31 0.32 -7.06
N SER A 52 -22.60 0.52 -6.78
CA SER A 52 -23.58 1.07 -7.73
C SER A 52 -23.28 2.50 -8.21
N ARG A 53 -22.42 3.23 -7.49
CA ARG A 53 -21.99 4.59 -7.83
C ARG A 53 -20.64 4.65 -8.54
N GLY A 54 -19.93 3.54 -8.65
CA GLY A 54 -18.56 3.48 -9.19
C GLY A 54 -18.41 4.12 -10.56
N LEU A 55 -19.34 3.86 -11.50
CA LEU A 55 -19.32 4.44 -12.83
C LEU A 55 -19.51 5.98 -12.84
N ARG A 56 -20.21 6.53 -11.84
CA ARG A 56 -20.50 7.97 -11.69
C ARG A 56 -19.58 8.66 -10.69
N CYS A 57 -18.53 7.97 -10.23
CA CYS A 57 -17.59 8.52 -9.24
C CYS A 57 -16.77 9.65 -9.86
N LYS A 58 -16.83 10.83 -9.22
CA LYS A 58 -16.09 12.03 -9.67
C LYS A 58 -14.59 12.00 -9.31
N MET A 59 -14.13 11.00 -8.57
CA MET A 59 -12.71 10.81 -8.27
C MET A 59 -11.91 10.20 -9.42
N LYS A 60 -12.58 9.86 -10.53
CA LYS A 60 -11.89 9.56 -11.79
C LYS A 60 -11.20 10.84 -12.26
N GLY A 61 -9.90 10.96 -11.96
CA GLY A 61 -9.10 12.06 -12.43
C GLY A 61 -8.80 11.98 -13.92
N THR A 62 -8.07 12.94 -14.43
CA THR A 62 -7.52 12.91 -15.79
C THR A 62 -6.48 11.81 -15.97
N ASP A 63 -5.90 11.34 -14.89
CA ASP A 63 -4.98 10.21 -14.85
C ASP A 63 -5.75 8.90 -14.64
N VAL A 64 -5.93 8.16 -15.72
CA VAL A 64 -6.66 6.88 -15.73
C VAL A 64 -5.90 5.80 -14.92
N THR A 65 -4.57 5.88 -14.89
CA THR A 65 -3.71 4.89 -14.21
C THR A 65 -3.87 4.91 -12.70
N ASN A 66 -4.15 6.08 -12.12
CA ASN A 66 -4.33 6.29 -10.68
C ASN A 66 -5.80 6.48 -10.27
N SER A 67 -6.74 6.20 -11.17
CA SER A 67 -8.18 6.30 -10.87
C SER A 67 -8.68 5.07 -10.10
N PRO A 68 -9.68 5.25 -9.20
CA PRO A 68 -10.29 4.11 -8.51
C PRO A 68 -10.97 3.19 -9.51
N ALA A 69 -10.89 1.88 -9.25
CA ALA A 69 -11.41 0.84 -10.14
C ALA A 69 -12.32 -0.16 -9.41
N PHE A 70 -13.00 -0.99 -10.18
CA PHE A 70 -13.73 -2.14 -9.63
C PHE A 70 -12.74 -3.25 -9.29
N GLY A 71 -12.86 -3.82 -8.10
CA GLY A 71 -12.06 -4.94 -7.63
C GLY A 71 -12.89 -5.94 -6.85
N TYR A 72 -12.27 -7.07 -6.57
CA TYR A 72 -12.86 -8.14 -5.76
C TYR A 72 -11.94 -8.43 -4.57
N CYS A 73 -12.52 -8.50 -3.37
CA CYS A 73 -11.83 -8.91 -2.17
C CYS A 73 -12.16 -10.38 -1.89
N ASP A 74 -11.20 -11.28 -2.10
CA ASP A 74 -11.41 -12.71 -1.95
C ASP A 74 -11.70 -13.12 -0.49
N THR A 75 -11.03 -12.50 0.46
CA THR A 75 -11.23 -12.76 1.90
C THR A 75 -12.63 -12.41 2.37
N GLN A 76 -13.19 -11.29 1.90
CA GLN A 76 -14.53 -10.82 2.28
C GLN A 76 -15.62 -11.30 1.30
N LYS A 77 -15.23 -11.90 0.17
CA LYS A 77 -16.16 -12.35 -0.90
C LYS A 77 -17.05 -11.22 -1.43
N ILE A 78 -16.50 -10.00 -1.53
CA ILE A 78 -17.23 -8.82 -1.99
C ILE A 78 -16.56 -8.13 -3.18
N TYR A 79 -17.38 -7.59 -4.07
CA TYR A 79 -16.94 -6.61 -5.05
C TYR A 79 -16.97 -5.21 -4.44
N TYR A 80 -15.99 -4.39 -4.75
CA TYR A 80 -15.93 -3.01 -4.29
C TYR A 80 -15.41 -2.09 -5.40
N PHE A 81 -15.62 -0.78 -5.23
CA PHE A 81 -15.07 0.25 -6.11
C PHE A 81 -14.14 1.16 -5.31
N GLY A 82 -12.86 1.17 -5.67
CA GLY A 82 -11.88 1.96 -4.92
C GLY A 82 -10.44 1.60 -5.23
N TYR A 83 -9.67 1.50 -4.16
CA TYR A 83 -8.24 1.23 -4.16
C TYR A 83 -7.89 0.04 -3.28
N LYS A 84 -6.68 -0.46 -3.44
CA LYS A 84 -5.99 -1.29 -2.44
C LYS A 84 -4.94 -0.44 -1.75
N LEU A 85 -4.93 -0.46 -0.42
CA LEU A 85 -3.82 0.04 0.39
C LEU A 85 -2.84 -1.10 0.60
N HIS A 86 -1.65 -0.96 0.08
CA HIS A 86 -0.52 -1.84 0.37
C HIS A 86 0.28 -1.26 1.52
N ALA A 87 0.77 -2.10 2.41
CA ALA A 87 1.63 -1.67 3.51
C ALA A 87 2.74 -2.69 3.78
N VAL A 88 3.91 -2.18 4.14
CA VAL A 88 5.02 -2.97 4.67
C VAL A 88 5.23 -2.54 6.11
N CYS A 89 5.12 -3.49 7.03
CA CYS A 89 5.25 -3.27 8.48
C CYS A 89 6.40 -4.11 9.04
N GLY A 90 7.16 -3.56 9.97
CA GLY A 90 8.07 -4.35 10.80
C GLY A 90 7.31 -5.27 11.75
N LEU A 91 7.98 -6.24 12.36
CA LEU A 91 7.36 -7.16 13.33
C LEU A 91 6.82 -6.44 14.58
N SER A 92 7.33 -5.26 14.87
CA SER A 92 6.83 -4.37 15.94
C SER A 92 5.45 -3.75 15.61
N GLY A 93 4.97 -3.86 14.34
CA GLY A 93 3.76 -3.22 13.84
C GLY A 93 3.98 -1.79 13.31
N VAL A 94 5.21 -1.32 13.24
CA VAL A 94 5.55 -0.02 12.66
C VAL A 94 5.43 -0.08 11.13
N ILE A 95 4.65 0.83 10.55
CA ILE A 95 4.49 0.92 9.09
C ILE A 95 5.69 1.66 8.50
N HIS A 96 6.52 0.94 7.72
CA HIS A 96 7.69 1.48 7.04
C HIS A 96 7.36 2.06 5.67
N SER A 97 6.48 1.41 4.94
CA SER A 97 6.04 1.85 3.62
C SER A 97 4.55 1.59 3.40
N TYR A 98 3.92 2.43 2.62
CA TYR A 98 2.56 2.19 2.13
C TYR A 98 2.35 2.87 0.79
N ASP A 99 1.44 2.31 -0.01
CA ASP A 99 1.01 2.88 -1.28
C ASP A 99 -0.44 2.51 -1.61
N LEU A 100 -1.02 3.20 -2.58
CA LEU A 100 -2.37 2.96 -3.08
C LEU A 100 -2.33 2.56 -4.55
N SER A 101 -2.88 1.40 -4.87
CA SER A 101 -3.14 1.01 -6.25
C SER A 101 -4.64 0.96 -6.55
N PRO A 102 -5.08 1.15 -7.81
CA PRO A 102 -6.45 0.87 -8.21
C PRO A 102 -6.87 -0.57 -7.85
N ALA A 103 -8.13 -0.77 -7.47
CA ALA A 103 -8.61 -2.06 -6.96
C ALA A 103 -8.45 -3.25 -7.93
N ASN A 104 -8.34 -3.01 -9.24
CA ASN A 104 -8.12 -4.03 -10.26
C ASN A 104 -6.64 -4.38 -10.51
N VAL A 105 -5.70 -3.65 -9.90
CA VAL A 105 -4.27 -3.94 -10.00
C VAL A 105 -3.92 -5.11 -9.09
N HIS A 106 -3.14 -6.07 -9.59
CA HIS A 106 -2.71 -7.20 -8.80
C HIS A 106 -1.65 -6.81 -7.78
N ASP A 107 -1.71 -7.36 -6.56
CA ASP A 107 -0.86 -6.99 -5.41
C ASP A 107 0.63 -7.15 -5.70
N ILE A 108 0.99 -8.09 -6.57
CA ILE A 108 2.35 -8.36 -7.00
C ILE A 108 3.08 -7.14 -7.59
N HIS A 109 2.32 -6.20 -8.19
CA HIS A 109 2.94 -5.00 -8.79
C HIS A 109 3.57 -4.08 -7.75
N PHE A 110 3.07 -4.09 -6.51
CA PHE A 110 3.65 -3.32 -5.42
C PHE A 110 5.08 -3.79 -5.05
N LEU A 111 5.43 -5.04 -5.30
CA LEU A 111 6.79 -5.56 -5.08
C LEU A 111 7.85 -4.81 -5.89
N LYS A 112 7.48 -4.24 -7.05
CA LYS A 112 8.40 -3.43 -7.86
C LYS A 112 8.79 -2.13 -7.15
N ASP A 113 7.89 -1.56 -6.35
CA ASP A 113 8.14 -0.33 -5.60
C ASP A 113 8.88 -0.62 -4.30
N VAL A 114 8.65 -1.79 -3.70
CA VAL A 114 9.33 -2.27 -2.49
C VAL A 114 10.85 -2.35 -2.70
N LYS A 115 11.30 -2.80 -3.86
CA LYS A 115 12.73 -2.95 -4.19
C LYS A 115 13.52 -1.61 -4.17
N PHE A 116 12.85 -0.46 -4.28
CA PHE A 116 13.50 0.85 -4.18
C PHE A 116 13.54 1.39 -2.74
N GLN A 117 12.91 0.71 -1.79
CA GLN A 117 12.74 1.18 -0.43
C GLN A 117 13.41 0.29 0.62
N PHE A 118 13.64 -0.98 0.28
CA PHE A 118 14.20 -1.98 1.18
C PHE A 118 15.38 -2.71 0.52
N HIS A 119 16.28 -3.22 1.34
CA HIS A 119 17.44 -4.01 0.94
C HIS A 119 17.88 -4.92 2.09
N ASP A 120 18.51 -6.03 1.77
CA ASP A 120 19.11 -6.97 2.73
C ASP A 120 18.15 -7.37 3.89
N CYS A 121 16.91 -7.73 3.55
CA CYS A 121 15.88 -8.07 4.53
C CYS A 121 15.00 -9.24 4.10
N CYS A 122 14.20 -9.75 5.03
CA CYS A 122 13.19 -10.77 4.78
C CYS A 122 11.80 -10.14 4.82
N ILE A 123 11.00 -10.37 3.79
CA ILE A 123 9.61 -9.89 3.70
C ILE A 123 8.67 -11.10 3.67
N LEU A 124 7.74 -11.15 4.61
CA LEU A 124 6.70 -12.17 4.71
C LEU A 124 5.43 -11.65 4.02
N GLY A 125 4.95 -12.36 3.01
CA GLY A 125 3.73 -11.98 2.28
C GLY A 125 2.73 -13.14 2.19
N ASP A 126 1.51 -12.82 1.79
CA ASP A 126 0.52 -13.82 1.45
C ASP A 126 0.73 -14.38 0.02
N ARG A 127 -0.15 -15.31 -0.39
CA ARG A 127 -0.06 -15.95 -1.72
C ARG A 127 -0.29 -15.00 -2.90
N ALA A 128 -0.90 -13.85 -2.67
CA ALA A 128 -1.11 -12.85 -3.71
C ALA A 128 0.21 -12.25 -4.22
N TYR A 129 1.29 -12.38 -3.43
CA TYR A 129 2.64 -11.94 -3.79
C TYR A 129 3.51 -13.05 -4.39
N LEU A 130 2.98 -14.26 -4.64
CA LEU A 130 3.75 -15.38 -5.18
C LEU A 130 4.12 -15.14 -6.66
N SER A 131 5.41 -14.97 -6.93
CA SER A 131 6.02 -14.93 -8.27
C SER A 131 7.48 -15.31 -8.19
N ALA A 132 7.84 -16.45 -8.77
CA ALA A 132 9.22 -16.92 -8.79
C ALA A 132 10.18 -15.90 -9.45
N GLU A 133 9.74 -15.28 -10.54
CA GLU A 133 10.53 -14.26 -11.25
C GLU A 133 10.83 -13.04 -10.37
N LEU A 134 9.80 -12.48 -9.72
CA LEU A 134 9.99 -11.31 -8.85
C LEU A 134 10.73 -11.65 -7.56
N GLN A 135 10.53 -12.85 -7.00
CA GLN A 135 11.31 -13.31 -5.84
C GLN A 135 12.80 -13.40 -6.19
N GLN A 136 13.13 -13.94 -7.36
CA GLN A 136 14.51 -14.00 -7.84
C GLN A 136 15.09 -12.61 -8.12
N ASP A 137 14.33 -11.71 -8.76
CA ASP A 137 14.75 -10.34 -9.03
C ASP A 137 15.01 -9.56 -7.71
N LEU A 138 14.11 -9.64 -6.74
CA LEU A 138 14.27 -9.01 -5.43
C LEU A 138 15.51 -9.52 -4.69
N PHE A 139 15.74 -10.83 -4.71
CA PHE A 139 16.90 -11.41 -4.05
C PHE A 139 18.20 -11.03 -4.74
N SER A 140 18.27 -11.15 -6.09
CA SER A 140 19.50 -10.90 -6.83
C SER A 140 19.86 -9.42 -6.94
N SER A 141 18.88 -8.51 -6.95
CA SER A 141 19.12 -7.07 -7.15
C SER A 141 19.33 -6.29 -5.86
N VAL A 142 18.63 -6.65 -4.77
CA VAL A 142 18.61 -5.86 -3.52
C VAL A 142 18.67 -6.71 -2.25
N GLY A 143 18.94 -8.02 -2.35
CA GLY A 143 19.08 -8.90 -1.19
C GLY A 143 17.77 -9.17 -0.43
N ILE A 144 16.61 -8.87 -1.00
CA ILE A 144 15.31 -9.09 -0.33
C ILE A 144 14.89 -10.55 -0.51
N LYS A 145 14.73 -11.27 0.60
CA LYS A 145 14.13 -12.60 0.64
C LYS A 145 12.62 -12.48 0.84
N LEU A 146 11.83 -12.70 -0.21
CA LEU A 146 10.37 -12.73 -0.09
C LEU A 146 9.89 -14.15 0.24
N GLU A 147 9.30 -14.33 1.42
CA GLU A 147 8.72 -15.59 1.87
C GLU A 147 7.20 -15.55 1.76
N VAL A 148 6.65 -16.48 0.99
CA VAL A 148 5.21 -16.65 0.79
C VAL A 148 4.84 -18.12 1.00
N PRO A 149 3.65 -18.44 1.58
CA PRO A 149 3.26 -19.83 1.81
C PRO A 149 2.99 -20.53 0.48
N TYR A 150 3.61 -21.68 0.27
CA TYR A 150 3.32 -22.56 -0.86
C TYR A 150 1.94 -23.21 -0.74
N ARG A 151 1.31 -23.53 -1.88
CA ARG A 151 0.17 -24.45 -1.89
C ARG A 151 0.71 -25.85 -1.55
N LEU A 152 0.21 -26.44 -0.46
CA LEU A 152 0.23 -27.89 -0.33
C LEU A 152 -0.82 -28.42 -1.32
N ASN A 153 -0.38 -29.11 -2.35
CA ASN A 153 -1.25 -29.85 -3.27
C ASN A 153 -1.89 -31.01 -2.52
#